data_4b139a9e60cffb9ea5e2e306f1611989
#
_entry.id   4b139a9e60cffb9ea5e2e306f1611989
#
_cell.length_a   1.000
_cell.length_b   1.000
_cell.length_c   1.000
_cell.angle_alpha   90.00
_cell.angle_beta   90.00
_cell.angle_gamma   90.00
#
_symmetry.space_group_name_H-M   'P 1'
#
loop_
_entity.id
_entity.type
_entity.pdbx_description
1 polymer ?
#
loop_
_entity_poly.entity_id
_entity_poly.type
_entity_poly.pdbx_seq_one_letter_code
_entity_poly.pdbx_strand_id
1 'polypeptide(L)'
;MTTLREDGFLGGRLRIVQPAQGYRAGADAVMLAAACPARAGDRVLELGCGAGVASLCIGARVPGVHLTGIERQSDYAALARRNAEANRIAMRVVTGDLAAMPADLRGPGFDQVIANPPYFAAGTRAPDAGRADARHEDTPLPLWVQAGLRRLRPGGRMVVILRADRLAQVLAATGDRAGDLVILPLAPRVDRDAGRVIVGMRKGARGPLRLRAPLILHAAAAHLADGEDLTDLAAAVLRDSAEINLW
;
A
#
# COMPACT_ATOMS: atom_id res chain seq x y z
N MET A 1 -26.21 -9.99 2.79
CA MET A 1 -24.94 -10.56 2.27
C MET A 1 -24.28 -9.48 1.43
N THR A 2 -23.02 -9.16 1.70
CA THR A 2 -22.27 -8.18 0.90
C THR A 2 -22.03 -8.74 -0.49
N THR A 3 -22.48 -8.05 -1.54
CA THR A 3 -22.21 -8.44 -2.93
C THR A 3 -20.72 -8.38 -3.19
N LEU A 4 -20.14 -9.43 -3.75
CA LEU A 4 -18.73 -9.53 -4.11
C LEU A 4 -18.55 -9.34 -5.62
N ARG A 5 -17.41 -8.81 -6.00
CA ARG A 5 -16.98 -8.64 -7.38
C ARG A 5 -15.54 -9.13 -7.53
N GLU A 6 -15.21 -9.73 -8.68
CA GLU A 6 -13.86 -10.07 -9.06
C GLU A 6 -13.25 -8.96 -9.93
N ASP A 7 -12.06 -8.51 -9.58
CA ASP A 7 -11.29 -7.50 -10.30
C ASP A 7 -9.96 -8.10 -10.78
N GLY A 8 -9.54 -7.75 -11.99
CA GLY A 8 -8.24 -8.12 -12.54
C GLY A 8 -7.16 -7.09 -12.15
N PHE A 9 -5.99 -7.59 -11.74
CA PHE A 9 -4.79 -6.79 -11.49
C PHE A 9 -3.60 -7.31 -12.28
N LEU A 10 -2.60 -6.48 -12.51
CA LEU A 10 -1.39 -6.82 -13.25
C LEU A 10 -1.70 -7.42 -14.62
N GLY A 11 -2.51 -6.73 -15.42
CA GLY A 11 -2.91 -7.22 -16.74
C GLY A 11 -3.76 -8.50 -16.71
N GLY A 12 -4.47 -8.76 -15.60
CA GLY A 12 -5.31 -9.96 -15.40
C GLY A 12 -4.55 -11.17 -14.85
N ARG A 13 -3.26 -11.04 -14.53
CA ARG A 13 -2.47 -12.12 -13.90
C ARG A 13 -2.93 -12.43 -12.47
N LEU A 14 -3.52 -11.46 -11.77
CA LEU A 14 -4.16 -11.66 -10.48
C LEU A 14 -5.66 -11.41 -10.60
N ARG A 15 -6.45 -12.30 -10.00
CA ARG A 15 -7.90 -12.17 -9.86
C ARG A 15 -8.24 -12.01 -8.40
N ILE A 16 -8.80 -10.87 -8.05
CA ILE A 16 -9.02 -10.47 -6.66
C ILE A 16 -10.51 -10.25 -6.43
N VAL A 17 -11.07 -11.01 -5.51
CA VAL A 17 -12.44 -10.82 -5.03
C VAL A 17 -12.48 -9.74 -3.97
N GLN A 18 -13.32 -8.72 -4.17
CA GLN A 18 -13.50 -7.60 -3.28
C GLN A 18 -14.99 -7.30 -3.07
N PRO A 19 -15.39 -6.57 -2.02
CA PRO A 19 -16.77 -6.09 -1.90
C PRO A 19 -17.13 -5.18 -3.08
N ALA A 20 -18.33 -5.36 -3.64
CA ALA A 20 -18.84 -4.49 -4.70
C ALA A 20 -19.12 -3.06 -4.19
N GLN A 21 -19.39 -2.94 -2.88
CA GLN A 21 -19.60 -1.67 -2.18
C GLN A 21 -18.64 -1.56 -1.00
N GLY A 22 -18.26 -0.33 -0.63
CA GLY A 22 -17.28 -0.07 0.43
C GLY A 22 -15.87 0.17 -0.10
N TYR A 23 -14.86 -0.17 0.69
CA TYR A 23 -13.46 -0.01 0.28
C TYR A 23 -13.09 -1.07 -0.78
N ARG A 24 -12.46 -0.60 -1.83
CA ARG A 24 -11.84 -1.44 -2.86
C ARG A 24 -10.44 -0.91 -3.14
N ALA A 25 -9.48 -1.81 -3.10
CA ALA A 25 -8.14 -1.51 -3.55
C ALA A 25 -8.13 -1.30 -5.08
N GLY A 26 -7.31 -0.38 -5.53
CA GLY A 26 -7.11 -0.06 -6.94
C GLY A 26 -5.63 0.18 -7.25
N ALA A 27 -5.34 1.14 -8.11
CA ALA A 27 -3.99 1.48 -8.55
C ALA A 27 -3.01 1.77 -7.39
N ASP A 28 -3.48 2.40 -6.31
CA ASP A 28 -2.64 2.73 -5.15
C ASP A 28 -2.00 1.46 -4.54
N ALA A 29 -2.72 0.35 -4.46
CA ALA A 29 -2.18 -0.92 -3.94
C ALA A 29 -1.09 -1.51 -4.85
N VAL A 30 -1.26 -1.39 -6.17
CA VAL A 30 -0.25 -1.83 -7.15
C VAL A 30 0.99 -0.94 -7.10
N MET A 31 0.81 0.38 -7.04
CA MET A 31 1.90 1.34 -6.92
C MET A 31 2.71 1.14 -5.62
N LEU A 32 2.01 0.89 -4.49
CA LEU A 32 2.64 0.53 -3.23
C LEU A 32 3.48 -0.75 -3.34
N ALA A 33 2.91 -1.78 -3.95
CA ALA A 33 3.60 -3.05 -4.18
C ALA A 33 4.83 -2.89 -5.07
N ALA A 34 4.71 -2.09 -6.14
CA ALA A 34 5.81 -1.81 -7.06
C ALA A 34 6.97 -1.05 -6.38
N ALA A 35 6.64 -0.17 -5.43
CA ALA A 35 7.62 0.60 -4.67
C ALA A 35 8.27 -0.17 -3.51
N CYS A 36 7.73 -1.33 -3.15
CA CYS A 36 8.33 -2.20 -2.13
C CYS A 36 9.56 -2.92 -2.71
N PRO A 37 10.77 -2.68 -2.16
CA PRO A 37 12.02 -3.27 -2.68
C PRO A 37 12.23 -4.70 -2.18
N ALA A 38 11.16 -5.50 -2.12
CA ALA A 38 11.20 -6.88 -1.67
C ALA A 38 12.01 -7.77 -2.61
N ARG A 39 12.71 -8.73 -2.04
CA ARG A 39 13.50 -9.76 -2.72
C ARG A 39 13.09 -11.15 -2.26
N ALA A 40 13.45 -12.18 -3.01
CA ALA A 40 13.26 -13.55 -2.57
C ALA A 40 13.86 -13.79 -1.20
N GLY A 41 13.13 -14.44 -0.30
CA GLY A 41 13.52 -14.67 1.08
C GLY A 41 13.17 -13.53 2.05
N ASP A 42 12.84 -12.31 1.58
CA ASP A 42 12.43 -11.20 2.46
C ASP A 42 11.11 -11.53 3.16
N ARG A 43 10.99 -11.08 4.40
CA ARG A 43 9.75 -11.08 5.19
C ARG A 43 9.07 -9.72 5.04
N VAL A 44 7.91 -9.71 4.39
CA VAL A 44 7.09 -8.50 4.15
C VAL A 44 5.87 -8.51 5.05
N LEU A 45 5.61 -7.40 5.75
CA LEU A 45 4.38 -7.17 6.50
C LEU A 45 3.56 -6.07 5.83
N GLU A 46 2.31 -6.36 5.49
CA GLU A 46 1.33 -5.35 5.10
C GLU A 46 0.43 -5.01 6.29
N LEU A 47 0.43 -3.73 6.68
CA LEU A 47 -0.47 -3.20 7.69
C LEU A 47 -1.81 -2.84 7.03
N GLY A 48 -2.92 -3.37 7.55
CA GLY A 48 -4.25 -3.16 6.98
C GLY A 48 -4.38 -3.74 5.57
N CYS A 49 -4.11 -5.02 5.40
CA CYS A 49 -3.97 -5.62 4.08
C CYS A 49 -5.29 -5.69 3.27
N GLY A 50 -6.44 -5.40 3.88
CA GLY A 50 -7.71 -5.47 3.20
C GLY A 50 -7.94 -6.83 2.54
N ALA A 51 -8.26 -6.84 1.25
CA ALA A 51 -8.40 -8.06 0.44
C ALA A 51 -7.06 -8.66 -0.05
N GLY A 52 -5.92 -8.11 0.39
CA GLY A 52 -4.57 -8.64 0.14
C GLY A 52 -3.90 -8.15 -1.15
N VAL A 53 -4.44 -7.14 -1.83
CA VAL A 53 -4.02 -6.75 -3.20
C VAL A 53 -2.53 -6.41 -3.26
N ALA A 54 -2.01 -5.53 -2.38
CA ALA A 54 -0.62 -5.11 -2.48
C ALA A 54 0.35 -6.27 -2.18
N SER A 55 0.08 -7.06 -1.13
CA SER A 55 0.86 -8.26 -0.82
C SER A 55 0.86 -9.25 -1.98
N LEU A 56 -0.29 -9.51 -2.59
CA LEU A 56 -0.39 -10.44 -3.72
C LEU A 56 0.32 -9.93 -4.97
N CYS A 57 0.30 -8.61 -5.22
CA CYS A 57 1.12 -8.01 -6.29
C CYS A 57 2.62 -8.20 -6.03
N ILE A 58 3.09 -8.08 -4.77
CA ILE A 58 4.47 -8.37 -4.41
C ILE A 58 4.77 -9.85 -4.65
N GLY A 59 3.91 -10.77 -4.19
CA GLY A 59 4.11 -12.21 -4.38
C GLY A 59 4.16 -12.64 -5.83
N ALA A 60 3.36 -12.02 -6.70
CA ALA A 60 3.39 -12.27 -8.14
C ALA A 60 4.68 -11.77 -8.80
N ARG A 61 5.26 -10.66 -8.29
CA ARG A 61 6.51 -10.09 -8.79
C ARG A 61 7.75 -10.79 -8.25
N VAL A 62 7.73 -11.23 -6.99
CA VAL A 62 8.89 -11.74 -6.26
C VAL A 62 8.60 -13.16 -5.74
N PRO A 63 8.81 -14.20 -6.55
CA PRO A 63 8.70 -15.57 -6.06
C PRO A 63 9.63 -15.82 -4.86
N GLY A 64 9.13 -16.58 -3.86
CA GLY A 64 9.91 -16.90 -2.65
C GLY A 64 9.92 -15.81 -1.57
N VAL A 65 9.17 -14.72 -1.72
CA VAL A 65 8.96 -13.75 -0.66
C VAL A 65 7.99 -14.32 0.41
N HIS A 66 8.20 -13.98 1.70
CA HIS A 66 7.34 -14.38 2.81
C HIS A 66 6.36 -13.25 3.15
N LEU A 67 5.10 -13.40 2.76
CA LEU A 67 4.07 -12.39 2.94
C LEU A 67 3.28 -12.60 4.23
N THR A 68 3.10 -11.53 4.98
CA THR A 68 2.19 -11.48 6.14
C THR A 68 1.33 -10.22 6.02
N GLY A 69 0.02 -10.36 6.19
CA GLY A 69 -0.92 -9.24 6.29
C GLY A 69 -1.59 -9.22 7.65
N ILE A 70 -1.79 -8.03 8.22
CA ILE A 70 -2.69 -7.83 9.36
C ILE A 70 -3.88 -7.01 8.90
N GLU A 71 -5.10 -7.48 9.25
CA GLU A 71 -6.35 -6.81 8.91
C GLU A 71 -7.32 -6.88 10.09
N ARG A 72 -7.92 -5.72 10.43
CA ARG A 72 -8.83 -5.62 11.57
C ARG A 72 -10.20 -6.25 11.28
N GLN A 73 -10.69 -6.04 10.07
CA GLN A 73 -12.00 -6.51 9.65
C GLN A 73 -11.93 -7.98 9.22
N SER A 74 -12.64 -8.86 9.94
CA SER A 74 -12.64 -10.31 9.70
C SER A 74 -13.02 -10.67 8.27
N ASP A 75 -13.99 -9.96 7.69
CA ASP A 75 -14.49 -10.22 6.33
C ASP A 75 -13.43 -9.93 5.27
N TYR A 76 -12.70 -8.81 5.42
CA TYR A 76 -11.57 -8.49 4.54
C TYR A 76 -10.41 -9.46 4.73
N ALA A 77 -10.10 -9.84 5.98
CA ALA A 77 -9.09 -10.85 6.25
C ALA A 77 -9.43 -12.22 5.62
N ALA A 78 -10.71 -12.61 5.63
CA ALA A 78 -11.18 -13.80 4.95
C ALA A 78 -11.04 -13.69 3.43
N LEU A 79 -11.36 -12.53 2.85
CA LEU A 79 -11.14 -12.27 1.42
C LEU A 79 -9.64 -12.33 1.05
N ALA A 80 -8.76 -11.79 1.88
CA ALA A 80 -7.31 -11.86 1.63
C ALA A 80 -6.80 -13.31 1.58
N ARG A 81 -7.25 -14.18 2.51
CA ARG A 81 -6.91 -15.62 2.50
C ARG A 81 -7.42 -16.32 1.24
N ARG A 82 -8.71 -16.09 0.90
CA ARG A 82 -9.32 -16.62 -0.32
C ARG A 82 -8.58 -16.19 -1.58
N ASN A 83 -8.22 -14.92 -1.68
CA ASN A 83 -7.50 -14.37 -2.83
C ASN A 83 -6.08 -14.94 -2.94
N ALA A 84 -5.38 -15.11 -1.81
CA ALA A 84 -4.07 -15.74 -1.76
C ALA A 84 -4.12 -17.18 -2.29
N GLU A 85 -5.09 -17.98 -1.82
CA GLU A 85 -5.32 -19.34 -2.27
C GLU A 85 -5.67 -19.41 -3.78
N ALA A 86 -6.64 -18.59 -4.23
CA ALA A 86 -7.09 -18.56 -5.62
C ALA A 86 -5.96 -18.20 -6.61
N ASN A 87 -5.02 -17.33 -6.19
CA ASN A 87 -3.87 -16.92 -6.98
C ASN A 87 -2.61 -17.79 -6.72
N ARG A 88 -2.69 -18.82 -5.85
CA ARG A 88 -1.57 -19.72 -5.49
C ARG A 88 -0.34 -18.96 -4.94
N ILE A 89 -0.57 -17.89 -4.21
CA ILE A 89 0.47 -17.09 -3.56
C ILE A 89 0.38 -17.33 -2.06
N ALA A 90 1.46 -17.84 -1.46
CA ALA A 90 1.51 -18.07 -0.03
C ALA A 90 1.50 -16.73 0.74
N MET A 91 0.47 -16.52 1.55
CA MET A 91 0.33 -15.33 2.37
C MET A 91 -0.30 -15.70 3.73
N ARG A 92 0.37 -15.36 4.81
CA ARG A 92 -0.19 -15.44 6.15
C ARG A 92 -1.06 -14.22 6.43
N VAL A 93 -2.33 -14.41 6.77
CA VAL A 93 -3.24 -13.32 7.12
C VAL A 93 -3.67 -13.45 8.58
N VAL A 94 -3.34 -12.43 9.37
CA VAL A 94 -3.69 -12.31 10.80
C VAL A 94 -4.85 -11.33 10.94
N THR A 95 -5.95 -11.78 11.55
CA THR A 95 -7.05 -10.87 11.90
C THR A 95 -6.70 -10.20 13.22
N GLY A 96 -6.58 -8.86 13.23
CA GLY A 96 -6.19 -8.13 14.42
C GLY A 96 -6.02 -6.63 14.18
N ASP A 97 -5.91 -5.88 15.25
CA ASP A 97 -5.72 -4.42 15.22
C ASP A 97 -4.23 -4.08 15.32
N LEU A 98 -3.74 -3.24 14.40
CA LEU A 98 -2.36 -2.75 14.45
C LEU A 98 -2.07 -1.89 15.70
N ALA A 99 -3.08 -1.26 16.28
CA ALA A 99 -2.96 -0.51 17.55
C ALA A 99 -2.78 -1.44 18.75
N ALA A 100 -3.38 -2.63 18.69
CA ALA A 100 -3.25 -3.72 19.67
C ALA A 100 -2.58 -4.94 19.04
N MET A 101 -1.41 -4.75 18.43
CA MET A 101 -0.70 -5.76 17.64
C MET A 101 -0.70 -7.14 18.30
N PRO A 102 -1.15 -8.19 17.60
CA PRO A 102 -1.12 -9.58 18.10
C PRO A 102 0.28 -10.01 18.56
N ALA A 103 0.33 -10.88 19.58
CA ALA A 103 1.58 -11.26 20.25
C ALA A 103 2.64 -11.82 19.28
N ASP A 104 2.22 -12.63 18.32
CA ASP A 104 3.06 -13.26 17.31
C ASP A 104 3.60 -12.31 16.24
N LEU A 105 3.07 -11.07 16.18
CA LEU A 105 3.56 -9.99 15.32
C LEU A 105 4.26 -8.86 16.09
N ARG A 106 4.40 -8.96 17.43
CA ARG A 106 4.98 -7.86 18.24
C ARG A 106 6.46 -7.65 18.05
N GLY A 107 7.22 -8.71 17.80
CA GLY A 107 8.68 -8.64 17.66
C GLY A 107 9.12 -7.98 16.35
N PRO A 108 10.33 -7.39 16.29
CA PRO A 108 10.95 -7.01 15.05
C PRO A 108 11.33 -8.28 14.26
N GLY A 109 11.18 -8.24 12.96
CA GLY A 109 11.50 -9.43 12.18
C GLY A 109 11.19 -9.32 10.71
N PHE A 110 10.65 -8.18 10.28
CA PHE A 110 10.34 -7.95 8.88
C PHE A 110 11.43 -7.12 8.19
N ASP A 111 11.74 -7.51 6.98
CA ASP A 111 12.67 -6.79 6.10
C ASP A 111 12.00 -5.56 5.51
N GLN A 112 10.74 -5.74 5.14
CA GLN A 112 9.91 -4.72 4.54
C GLN A 112 8.58 -4.60 5.29
N VAL A 113 8.09 -3.36 5.46
CA VAL A 113 6.72 -3.09 5.89
C VAL A 113 6.07 -2.17 4.88
N ILE A 114 4.84 -2.49 4.47
CA ILE A 114 4.06 -1.65 3.58
C ILE A 114 2.74 -1.25 4.23
N ALA A 115 2.22 -0.08 3.85
CA ALA A 115 0.92 0.37 4.31
C ALA A 115 0.23 1.29 3.28
N ASN A 116 -1.07 1.08 3.13
CA ASN A 116 -1.99 1.98 2.44
C ASN A 116 -3.09 2.42 3.42
N PRO A 117 -2.80 3.35 4.34
CA PRO A 117 -3.75 3.75 5.37
C PRO A 117 -5.02 4.37 4.79
N PRO A 118 -6.17 4.33 5.50
CA PRO A 118 -7.40 5.01 5.08
C PRO A 118 -7.18 6.49 4.79
N TYR A 119 -7.89 7.03 3.79
CA TYR A 119 -7.61 8.37 3.26
C TYR A 119 -8.22 9.52 4.05
N PHE A 120 -9.24 9.26 4.87
CA PHE A 120 -9.96 10.29 5.59
C PHE A 120 -9.74 10.19 7.08
N ALA A 121 -9.40 11.33 7.71
CA ALA A 121 -9.35 11.43 9.16
C ALA A 121 -10.75 11.23 9.78
N ALA A 122 -10.78 10.74 11.02
CA ALA A 122 -12.02 10.62 11.77
C ALA A 122 -12.76 11.97 11.80
N GLY A 123 -14.05 11.97 11.46
CA GLY A 123 -14.89 13.17 11.42
C GLY A 123 -15.03 13.84 10.06
N THR A 124 -14.30 13.44 9.03
CA THR A 124 -14.52 13.96 7.66
C THR A 124 -15.61 13.14 6.98
N ARG A 125 -16.79 13.75 6.74
CA ARG A 125 -17.88 13.09 6.00
C ARG A 125 -17.42 12.78 4.57
N ALA A 126 -17.50 11.52 4.16
CA ALA A 126 -17.44 11.16 2.75
C ALA A 126 -18.73 11.66 2.05
N PRO A 127 -18.67 12.13 0.79
CA PRO A 127 -19.84 12.61 0.06
C PRO A 127 -20.97 11.58 -0.09
N ASP A 128 -20.65 10.27 0.05
CA ASP A 128 -21.60 9.16 -0.06
C ASP A 128 -21.65 8.35 1.24
N ALA A 129 -22.81 8.26 1.86
CA ALA A 129 -23.05 7.55 3.12
C ALA A 129 -22.66 6.06 3.09
N GLY A 130 -22.74 5.38 1.94
CA GLY A 130 -22.35 3.97 1.78
C GLY A 130 -20.85 3.71 1.67
N ARG A 131 -20.03 4.77 1.50
CA ARG A 131 -18.55 4.70 1.47
C ARG A 131 -17.93 5.18 2.78
N ALA A 132 -18.73 5.69 3.71
CA ALA A 132 -18.26 6.34 4.92
C ALA A 132 -17.56 5.35 5.88
N ASP A 133 -18.15 4.18 6.12
CA ASP A 133 -17.67 3.24 7.15
C ASP A 133 -16.31 2.61 6.83
N ALA A 134 -15.96 2.47 5.55
CA ALA A 134 -14.71 1.84 5.14
C ALA A 134 -13.53 2.82 4.96
N ARG A 135 -13.78 4.13 5.05
CA ARG A 135 -12.79 5.19 4.81
C ARG A 135 -12.45 6.01 6.03
N HIS A 136 -13.13 5.77 7.16
CA HIS A 136 -12.83 6.46 8.41
C HIS A 136 -11.57 5.87 9.07
N GLU A 137 -10.63 6.75 9.37
CA GLU A 137 -9.46 6.42 10.15
C GLU A 137 -9.82 6.34 11.63
N ASP A 138 -10.19 5.14 12.12
CA ASP A 138 -10.30 4.90 13.55
C ASP A 138 -8.90 4.83 14.20
N THR A 139 -7.88 4.48 13.42
CA THR A 139 -6.49 4.40 13.86
C THR A 139 -5.70 5.56 13.27
N PRO A 140 -5.22 6.53 14.09
CA PRO A 140 -4.49 7.69 13.60
C PRO A 140 -3.25 7.32 12.77
N LEU A 141 -3.00 8.04 11.67
CA LEU A 141 -1.87 7.80 10.77
C LEU A 141 -0.50 7.68 11.47
N PRO A 142 -0.18 8.46 12.52
CA PRO A 142 1.04 8.27 13.28
C PRO A 142 1.21 6.87 13.87
N LEU A 143 0.12 6.21 14.27
CA LEU A 143 0.20 4.83 14.78
C LEU A 143 0.57 3.82 13.70
N TRP A 144 0.13 4.02 12.45
CA TRP A 144 0.54 3.19 11.31
C TRP A 144 2.05 3.24 11.09
N VAL A 145 2.61 4.45 11.07
CA VAL A 145 4.07 4.64 10.92
C VAL A 145 4.81 4.00 12.09
N GLN A 146 4.37 4.26 13.32
CA GLN A 146 5.00 3.72 14.52
C GLN A 146 4.90 2.20 14.61
N ALA A 147 3.75 1.63 14.29
CA ALA A 147 3.55 0.19 14.26
C ALA A 147 4.50 -0.45 13.23
N GLY A 148 4.58 0.09 12.03
CA GLY A 148 5.47 -0.40 10.97
C GLY A 148 6.94 -0.35 11.38
N LEU A 149 7.42 0.80 11.85
CA LEU A 149 8.81 0.96 12.27
C LEU A 149 9.19 0.02 13.43
N ARG A 150 8.25 -0.28 14.34
CA ARG A 150 8.51 -1.26 15.41
C ARG A 150 8.66 -2.69 14.88
N ARG A 151 7.97 -3.06 13.80
CA ARG A 151 8.00 -4.42 13.23
C ARG A 151 9.20 -4.67 12.34
N LEU A 152 9.81 -3.63 11.80
CA LEU A 152 11.03 -3.74 11.00
C LEU A 152 12.22 -4.20 11.85
N ARG A 153 13.06 -5.04 11.28
CA ARG A 153 14.43 -5.27 11.77
C ARG A 153 15.29 -3.99 11.63
N PRO A 154 16.40 -3.86 12.32
CA PRO A 154 17.36 -2.77 12.04
C PRO A 154 17.75 -2.75 10.56
N GLY A 155 17.72 -1.55 9.95
CA GLY A 155 18.00 -1.37 8.51
C GLY A 155 16.88 -1.80 7.56
N GLY A 156 15.79 -2.38 8.06
CA GLY A 156 14.59 -2.70 7.25
C GLY A 156 13.91 -1.44 6.75
N ARG A 157 13.06 -1.58 5.73
CA ARG A 157 12.43 -0.45 5.04
C ARG A 157 10.91 -0.46 5.19
N MET A 158 10.33 0.74 5.30
CA MET A 158 8.89 0.93 5.26
C MET A 158 8.52 1.76 4.04
N VAL A 159 7.47 1.34 3.34
CA VAL A 159 6.87 2.10 2.24
C VAL A 159 5.40 2.36 2.55
N VAL A 160 5.00 3.62 2.44
CA VAL A 160 3.61 4.04 2.68
C VAL A 160 3.13 4.81 1.47
N ILE A 161 1.92 4.50 0.98
CA ILE A 161 1.22 5.32 0.00
C ILE A 161 0.09 6.07 0.69
N LEU A 162 -0.09 7.34 0.39
CA LEU A 162 -1.09 8.18 1.03
C LEU A 162 -1.45 9.39 0.17
N ARG A 163 -2.50 10.12 0.58
CA ARG A 163 -2.82 11.43 0.01
C ARG A 163 -1.69 12.41 0.30
N ALA A 164 -1.38 13.27 -0.65
CA ALA A 164 -0.31 14.26 -0.52
C ALA A 164 -0.51 15.24 0.65
N ASP A 165 -1.77 15.62 0.94
CA ASP A 165 -2.14 16.51 2.05
C ASP A 165 -1.84 15.93 3.45
N ARG A 166 -1.56 14.64 3.55
CA ARG A 166 -1.21 13.96 4.80
C ARG A 166 0.29 13.70 4.98
N LEU A 167 1.12 14.12 4.04
CA LEU A 167 2.57 13.89 4.05
C LEU A 167 3.23 14.38 5.34
N ALA A 168 2.88 15.58 5.80
CA ALA A 168 3.45 16.15 7.03
C ALA A 168 3.23 15.27 8.27
N GLN A 169 2.09 14.58 8.36
CA GLN A 169 1.79 13.65 9.46
C GLN A 169 2.71 12.44 9.46
N VAL A 170 3.04 11.88 8.28
CA VAL A 170 3.99 10.75 8.16
C VAL A 170 5.39 11.20 8.55
N LEU A 171 5.85 12.35 8.05
CA LEU A 171 7.17 12.88 8.37
C LEU A 171 7.32 13.13 9.88
N ALA A 172 6.34 13.76 10.51
CA ALA A 172 6.32 13.98 11.95
C ALA A 172 6.32 12.68 12.76
N ALA A 173 5.56 11.66 12.30
CA ALA A 173 5.48 10.36 12.96
C ALA A 173 6.76 9.53 12.85
N THR A 174 7.59 9.77 11.83
CA THR A 174 8.86 9.07 11.62
C THR A 174 9.86 9.43 12.73
N GLY A 175 10.00 10.72 13.07
CA GLY A 175 10.93 11.21 14.09
C GLY A 175 12.36 10.69 13.85
N ASP A 176 13.09 10.39 14.93
CA ASP A 176 14.48 9.92 14.89
C ASP A 176 14.62 8.42 14.60
N ARG A 177 13.51 7.70 14.40
CA ARG A 177 13.50 6.24 14.27
C ARG A 177 13.89 5.74 12.90
N ALA A 178 13.78 6.58 11.87
CA ALA A 178 14.16 6.26 10.52
C ALA A 178 14.73 7.48 9.79
N GLY A 179 15.55 7.21 8.77
CA GLY A 179 16.09 8.19 7.84
C GLY A 179 16.11 7.62 6.43
N ASP A 180 16.99 8.13 5.56
CA ASP A 180 16.98 7.80 4.13
C ASP A 180 15.57 7.93 3.53
N LEU A 181 14.84 8.99 3.95
CA LEU A 181 13.49 9.19 3.49
C LEU A 181 13.49 9.52 2.00
N VAL A 182 12.59 8.90 1.27
CA VAL A 182 12.35 9.20 -0.14
C VAL A 182 10.88 9.49 -0.34
N ILE A 183 10.57 10.64 -0.94
CA ILE A 183 9.21 11.03 -1.30
C ILE A 183 9.11 10.98 -2.83
N LEU A 184 8.21 10.15 -3.33
CA LEU A 184 7.85 10.06 -4.74
C LEU A 184 6.42 10.57 -4.92
N PRO A 185 6.21 11.78 -5.47
CA PRO A 185 4.88 12.25 -5.83
C PRO A 185 4.31 11.42 -6.99
N LEU A 186 3.01 11.13 -6.93
CA LEU A 186 2.26 10.53 -8.04
C LEU A 186 1.30 11.58 -8.58
N ALA A 187 1.62 12.11 -9.74
CA ALA A 187 0.83 13.13 -10.40
C ALA A 187 -0.03 12.50 -11.52
N PRO A 188 -1.30 12.90 -11.64
CA PRO A 188 -2.16 12.34 -12.67
C PRO A 188 -1.65 12.69 -14.08
N ARG A 189 -1.13 13.91 -14.26
CA ARG A 189 -0.62 14.43 -15.53
C ARG A 189 0.52 15.43 -15.29
N VAL A 190 1.26 15.77 -16.35
CA VAL A 190 2.21 16.89 -16.33
C VAL A 190 1.45 18.18 -15.97
N ASP A 191 2.08 19.05 -15.19
CA ASP A 191 1.53 20.32 -14.69
C ASP A 191 0.24 20.18 -13.84
N ARG A 192 0.03 19.01 -13.24
CA ARG A 192 -1.01 18.78 -12.24
C ARG A 192 -0.40 18.41 -10.91
N ASP A 193 -1.00 18.91 -9.84
CA ASP A 193 -0.58 18.57 -8.49
C ASP A 193 -0.68 17.07 -8.23
N ALA A 194 0.31 16.55 -7.53
CA ALA A 194 0.30 15.16 -7.09
C ALA A 194 -0.76 14.95 -6.00
N GLY A 195 -1.78 14.17 -6.29
CA GLY A 195 -2.82 13.81 -5.33
C GLY A 195 -2.39 12.73 -4.34
N ARG A 196 -1.32 12.00 -4.65
CA ARG A 196 -0.75 10.90 -3.87
C ARG A 196 0.75 11.06 -3.76
N VAL A 197 1.28 10.50 -2.66
CA VAL A 197 2.73 10.34 -2.49
C VAL A 197 3.05 8.94 -2.01
N ILE A 198 4.17 8.40 -2.45
CA ILE A 198 4.81 7.23 -1.85
C ILE A 198 5.96 7.75 -0.99
N VAL A 199 5.98 7.33 0.26
CA VAL A 199 7.05 7.65 1.20
C VAL A 199 7.79 6.39 1.57
N GLY A 200 9.06 6.32 1.20
CA GLY A 200 9.99 5.29 1.64
C GLY A 200 10.84 5.77 2.81
N MET A 201 11.14 4.90 3.77
CA MET A 201 12.01 5.20 4.90
C MET A 201 12.77 3.96 5.36
N ARG A 202 13.96 4.14 5.94
CA ARG A 202 14.79 3.07 6.46
C ARG A 202 14.99 3.18 7.96
N LYS A 203 14.63 2.12 8.70
CA LYS A 203 14.75 2.09 10.17
C LYS A 203 16.19 2.25 10.63
N GLY A 204 16.41 3.20 11.54
CA GLY A 204 17.71 3.48 12.14
C GLY A 204 18.71 4.19 11.23
N ALA A 205 18.36 4.49 9.99
CA ALA A 205 19.18 5.30 9.10
C ALA A 205 19.14 6.79 9.53
N ARG A 206 20.18 7.54 9.12
CA ARG A 206 20.32 8.98 9.38
C ARG A 206 20.59 9.78 8.10
N GLY A 207 20.45 9.14 6.94
CA GLY A 207 20.63 9.80 5.65
C GLY A 207 19.57 10.86 5.37
N PRO A 208 19.84 11.79 4.44
CA PRO A 208 18.97 12.91 4.13
C PRO A 208 17.66 12.46 3.47
N LEU A 209 16.65 13.33 3.57
CA LEU A 209 15.43 13.21 2.79
C LEU A 209 15.71 13.55 1.33
N ARG A 210 15.14 12.76 0.42
CA ARG A 210 15.15 12.99 -1.03
C ARG A 210 13.73 13.15 -1.54
N LEU A 211 13.46 14.26 -2.22
CA LEU A 211 12.24 14.48 -2.98
C LEU A 211 12.52 14.14 -4.45
N ARG A 212 11.80 13.13 -4.96
CA ARG A 212 11.95 12.67 -6.35
C ARG A 212 11.11 13.50 -7.30
N ALA A 213 11.50 13.55 -8.57
CA ALA A 213 10.58 14.00 -9.60
C ALA A 213 9.29 13.17 -9.60
N PRO A 214 8.13 13.76 -9.89
CA PRO A 214 6.87 13.04 -9.85
C PRO A 214 6.82 11.93 -10.91
N LEU A 215 6.21 10.79 -10.54
CA LEU A 215 5.78 9.79 -11.50
C LEU A 215 4.45 10.27 -12.10
N ILE A 216 4.44 10.46 -13.41
CA ILE A 216 3.26 10.89 -14.16
C ILE A 216 2.47 9.65 -14.56
N LEU A 217 1.16 9.62 -14.25
CA LEU A 217 0.32 8.46 -14.53
C LEU A 217 -0.22 8.44 -15.96
N HIS A 218 -0.63 9.61 -16.50
CA HIS A 218 -1.26 9.73 -17.80
C HIS A 218 -0.45 10.59 -18.74
N ALA A 219 -0.30 10.15 -20.00
CA ALA A 219 0.53 10.81 -21.01
C ALA A 219 -0.16 12.01 -21.65
N ALA A 220 -1.48 11.94 -21.91
CA ALA A 220 -2.22 13.02 -22.55
C ALA A 220 -2.53 14.17 -21.57
N ALA A 221 -2.61 15.41 -22.08
CA ALA A 221 -2.94 16.59 -21.27
C ALA A 221 -4.37 16.58 -20.72
N ALA A 222 -5.30 15.89 -21.40
CA ALA A 222 -6.69 15.70 -20.99
C ALA A 222 -7.21 14.34 -21.47
N HIS A 223 -8.28 13.83 -20.85
CA HIS A 223 -9.01 12.67 -21.37
C HIS A 223 -9.72 13.08 -22.68
N LEU A 224 -9.25 12.57 -23.80
CA LEU A 224 -9.79 12.86 -25.13
C LEU A 224 -10.70 11.74 -25.64
N ALA A 225 -10.69 10.55 -25.06
CA ALA A 225 -11.51 9.40 -25.41
C ALA A 225 -11.57 8.38 -24.24
N ASP A 226 -12.53 7.47 -24.28
CA ASP A 226 -12.62 6.30 -23.40
C ASP A 226 -11.49 5.30 -23.73
N GLY A 227 -10.29 5.65 -23.36
CA GLY A 227 -9.10 4.84 -23.57
C GLY A 227 -8.08 5.07 -22.47
N GLU A 228 -7.28 4.04 -22.18
CA GLU A 228 -6.17 4.17 -21.25
C GLU A 228 -5.05 4.97 -21.91
N ASP A 229 -4.78 6.14 -21.34
CA ASP A 229 -3.68 7.04 -21.73
C ASP A 229 -2.53 7.00 -20.70
N LEU A 230 -2.24 5.82 -20.14
CA LEU A 230 -1.14 5.65 -19.18
C LEU A 230 0.21 5.95 -19.85
N THR A 231 1.14 6.55 -19.08
CA THR A 231 2.54 6.58 -19.47
C THR A 231 3.12 5.17 -19.52
N ASP A 232 4.19 4.95 -20.31
CA ASP A 232 4.85 3.64 -20.41
C ASP A 232 5.24 3.09 -19.04
N LEU A 233 5.78 3.93 -18.14
CA LEU A 233 6.14 3.54 -16.80
C LEU A 233 4.91 3.15 -15.96
N ALA A 234 3.84 3.95 -16.02
CA ALA A 234 2.61 3.64 -15.29
C ALA A 234 1.96 2.34 -15.81
N ALA A 235 1.96 2.13 -17.11
CA ALA A 235 1.48 0.90 -17.74
C ALA A 235 2.32 -0.30 -17.31
N ALA A 236 3.64 -0.22 -17.37
CA ALA A 236 4.55 -1.27 -16.93
C ALA A 236 4.34 -1.63 -15.44
N VAL A 237 4.14 -0.64 -14.57
CA VAL A 237 3.85 -0.87 -13.15
C VAL A 237 2.49 -1.54 -12.97
N LEU A 238 1.43 -0.98 -13.57
CA LEU A 238 0.06 -1.43 -13.32
C LEU A 238 -0.29 -2.75 -14.00
N ARG A 239 0.33 -3.05 -15.14
CA ARG A 239 0.02 -4.23 -15.96
C ARG A 239 1.11 -5.31 -15.88
N ASP A 240 2.39 -4.92 -15.89
CA ASP A 240 3.50 -5.85 -16.01
C ASP A 240 4.24 -6.08 -14.69
N SER A 241 3.79 -5.44 -13.59
CA SER A 241 4.40 -5.57 -12.26
C SER A 241 5.84 -5.03 -12.19
N ALA A 242 6.16 -4.02 -13.01
CA ALA A 242 7.46 -3.37 -12.95
C ALA A 242 7.72 -2.76 -11.58
N GLU A 243 8.98 -2.80 -11.15
CA GLU A 243 9.41 -2.20 -9.89
C GLU A 243 9.56 -0.68 -10.02
N ILE A 244 9.17 0.05 -8.99
CA ILE A 244 9.49 1.47 -8.80
C ILE A 244 10.72 1.55 -7.90
N ASN A 245 11.87 1.86 -8.46
CA ASN A 245 13.08 2.06 -7.66
C ASN A 245 12.98 3.39 -6.88
N LEU A 246 12.75 3.31 -5.58
CA LEU A 246 12.68 4.49 -4.69
C LEU A 246 14.07 4.98 -4.24
N TRP A 247 15.03 4.07 -4.02
CA TRP A 247 16.35 4.35 -3.42
C TRP A 247 17.51 4.37 -4.40
#